data_6228a2d597908d277108e8f051ecefec
#
_entry.id   6228a2d597908d277108e8f051ecefec
#
_cell.length_a   1.000
_cell.length_b   1.000
_cell.length_c   1.000
_cell.angle_alpha   90.00
_cell.angle_beta   90.00
_cell.angle_gamma   90.00
#
_symmetry.space_group_name_H-M   'P 1'
#
loop_
_entity.id
_entity.type
_entity.pdbx_description
1 polymer ?
#
loop_
_entity_poly.entity_id
_entity_poly.type
_entity_poly.pdbx_seq_one_letter_code
_entity_poly.pdbx_strand_id
1 'polypeptide(L)'
;DRPDVMSRFTTTVIAERERYPVLLSNGNPIASSGDHENGRHWVSWEDPFPEPAYLFALVAGDLCLLQDSFVTMSGREIDLRIYVEAENREQCDHAMDSLKRSMRWDEETYGREYDLDIFMIVAVNDFNMGAMENKGLNVFNSSCVLAQQDTATDLAFQRVEAVVAHEYF
;
A
#
# COMPACT_ATOMS: atom_id res chain seq x y z
N ASP A 1 13.53 -18.65 1.94
CA ASP A 1 12.60 -18.13 0.97
C ASP A 1 11.78 -19.16 0.23
N ARG A 2 11.27 -20.11 0.97
CA ARG A 2 10.39 -21.14 0.43
C ARG A 2 8.94 -20.69 0.60
N PRO A 3 8.10 -20.77 -0.45
CA PRO A 3 6.70 -20.31 -0.39
C PRO A 3 5.80 -21.17 0.52
N ASP A 4 6.25 -22.36 0.88
CA ASP A 4 5.57 -23.28 1.81
C ASP A 4 5.92 -23.03 3.30
N VAL A 5 6.87 -22.11 3.57
CA VAL A 5 7.24 -21.72 4.94
C VAL A 5 6.54 -20.40 5.28
N MET A 6 5.52 -20.51 6.10
CA MET A 6 4.64 -19.40 6.50
C MET A 6 5.09 -18.84 7.85
N SER A 7 5.14 -17.50 7.95
CA SER A 7 5.52 -16.78 9.16
C SER A 7 4.62 -15.59 9.41
N ARG A 8 4.45 -15.21 10.67
CA ARG A 8 3.84 -13.94 11.06
C ARG A 8 4.95 -12.91 11.30
N PHE A 9 4.70 -11.67 10.91
CA PHE A 9 5.69 -10.61 11.01
C PHE A 9 5.25 -9.53 11.99
N THR A 10 6.14 -9.20 12.92
CA THR A 10 6.07 -7.98 13.72
C THR A 10 7.33 -7.19 13.44
N THR A 11 7.19 -6.01 12.87
CA THR A 11 8.31 -5.22 12.36
C THR A 11 8.35 -3.85 13.03
N THR A 12 9.47 -3.51 13.64
CA THR A 12 9.73 -2.15 14.12
C THR A 12 10.80 -1.51 13.26
N VAL A 13 10.45 -0.43 12.59
CA VAL A 13 11.36 0.35 11.73
C VAL A 13 11.80 1.58 12.49
N ILE A 14 13.12 1.81 12.58
CA ILE A 14 13.73 2.97 13.25
C ILE A 14 14.65 3.67 12.25
N ALA A 15 14.41 4.96 11.97
CA ALA A 15 15.19 5.72 11.01
C ALA A 15 15.32 7.20 11.40
N GLU A 16 16.21 7.93 10.71
CA GLU A 16 16.34 9.38 10.82
C GLU A 16 15.05 10.05 10.31
N ARG A 17 14.41 10.86 11.17
CA ARG A 17 13.11 11.49 10.85
C ARG A 17 13.20 12.44 9.65
N GLU A 18 14.23 13.24 9.57
CA GLU A 18 14.37 14.22 8.49
C GLU A 18 14.55 13.56 7.11
N ARG A 19 15.27 12.43 7.08
CA ARG A 19 15.56 11.71 5.83
C ARG A 19 14.44 10.73 5.45
N TYR A 20 13.80 10.12 6.43
CA TYR A 20 12.81 9.06 6.26
C TYR A 20 11.57 9.34 7.10
N PRO A 21 10.79 10.38 6.79
CA PRO A 21 9.60 10.73 7.57
C PRO A 21 8.51 9.66 7.50
N VAL A 22 8.48 8.83 6.46
CA VAL A 22 7.53 7.73 6.27
C VAL A 22 8.24 6.39 6.47
N LEU A 23 7.68 5.55 7.37
CA LEU A 23 8.20 4.20 7.69
C LEU A 23 7.03 3.21 7.62
N LEU A 24 7.05 2.28 6.66
CA LEU A 24 5.97 1.34 6.39
C LEU A 24 6.47 -0.10 6.41
N SER A 25 5.59 -1.02 6.79
CA SER A 25 5.76 -2.48 6.64
C SER A 25 4.39 -3.15 6.50
N ASN A 26 4.37 -4.47 6.37
CA ASN A 26 3.15 -5.26 6.20
C ASN A 26 2.20 -5.17 7.39
N GLY A 27 0.91 -5.33 7.15
CA GLY A 27 -0.12 -5.46 8.16
C GLY A 27 -0.65 -4.13 8.70
N ASN A 28 -1.07 -4.13 9.96
CA ASN A 28 -1.62 -2.97 10.65
C ASN A 28 -0.56 -2.29 11.55
N PRO A 29 -0.61 -0.96 11.74
CA PRO A 29 0.22 -0.31 12.75
C PRO A 29 -0.29 -0.70 14.15
N ILE A 30 0.59 -1.23 15.01
CA ILE A 30 0.22 -1.73 16.36
C ILE A 30 0.64 -0.83 17.52
N ALA A 31 1.62 0.02 17.30
CA ALA A 31 2.08 0.97 18.29
C ALA A 31 2.14 2.37 17.68
N SER A 32 1.92 3.38 18.52
CA SER A 32 2.14 4.74 18.09
C SER A 32 3.61 4.91 17.70
N SER A 33 3.83 5.63 16.63
CA SER A 33 5.15 6.14 16.31
C SER A 33 5.68 6.97 17.47
N GLY A 34 6.96 6.83 17.76
CA GLY A 34 7.61 7.58 18.84
C GLY A 34 8.89 8.24 18.39
N ASP A 35 9.34 9.21 19.18
CA ASP A 35 10.68 9.73 19.05
C ASP A 35 11.70 8.72 19.57
N HIS A 36 12.84 8.65 18.93
CA HIS A 36 14.00 7.87 19.34
C HIS A 36 15.22 8.79 19.45
N GLU A 37 16.24 8.35 20.15
CA GLU A 37 17.47 9.12 20.32
C GLU A 37 18.09 9.57 18.98
N ASN A 38 18.82 10.68 19.00
CA ASN A 38 19.57 11.23 17.86
C ASN A 38 18.71 11.59 16.63
N GLY A 39 17.54 12.20 16.84
CA GLY A 39 16.67 12.67 15.73
C GLY A 39 16.02 11.55 14.91
N ARG A 40 16.06 10.32 15.42
CA ARG A 40 15.34 9.19 14.82
C ARG A 40 13.90 9.10 15.33
N HIS A 41 13.10 8.33 14.63
CA HIS A 41 11.75 7.93 15.04
C HIS A 41 11.51 6.46 14.70
N TRP A 42 10.42 5.91 15.20
CA TRP A 42 10.08 4.52 14.98
C TRP A 42 8.59 4.33 14.74
N VAL A 43 8.25 3.26 14.01
CA VAL A 43 6.89 2.76 13.81
C VAL A 43 6.93 1.23 13.90
N SER A 44 5.93 0.64 14.55
CA SER A 44 5.77 -0.82 14.62
C SER A 44 4.52 -1.26 13.88
N TRP A 45 4.66 -2.35 13.16
CA TRP A 45 3.66 -2.99 12.30
C TRP A 45 3.50 -4.45 12.69
N GLU A 46 2.31 -5.00 12.54
CA GLU A 46 2.03 -6.42 12.71
C GLU A 46 1.19 -6.93 11.56
N ASP A 47 1.68 -7.96 10.87
CA ASP A 47 0.85 -8.78 10.01
C ASP A 47 0.36 -10.00 10.83
N PRO A 48 -0.96 -10.05 11.14
CA PRO A 48 -1.52 -11.12 11.95
C PRO A 48 -1.67 -12.44 11.18
N PHE A 49 -1.54 -12.38 9.85
CA PHE A 49 -1.72 -13.53 8.98
C PHE A 49 -0.37 -14.21 8.68
N PRO A 50 -0.32 -15.55 8.66
CA PRO A 50 0.87 -16.24 8.20
C PRO A 50 1.08 -16.03 6.71
N GLU A 51 2.24 -15.55 6.30
CA GLU A 51 2.63 -15.37 4.92
C GLU A 51 4.04 -15.87 4.64
N PRO A 52 4.38 -16.23 3.40
CA PRO A 52 5.75 -16.55 3.03
C PRO A 52 6.62 -15.29 2.99
N ALA A 53 7.90 -15.42 3.31
CA ALA A 53 8.82 -14.30 3.48
C ALA A 53 9.03 -13.43 2.23
N TYR A 54 8.70 -13.91 1.02
CA TYR A 54 8.81 -13.11 -0.20
C TYR A 54 7.73 -12.00 -0.29
N LEU A 55 6.63 -12.11 0.46
CA LEU A 55 5.61 -11.08 0.58
C LEU A 55 5.96 -9.99 1.60
N PHE A 56 7.00 -10.20 2.42
CA PHE A 56 7.47 -9.18 3.35
C PHE A 56 8.01 -7.96 2.61
N ALA A 57 7.58 -6.77 3.02
CA ALA A 57 8.04 -5.49 2.50
C ALA A 57 8.35 -4.49 3.62
N LEU A 58 9.28 -3.60 3.34
CA LEU A 58 9.64 -2.46 4.17
C LEU A 58 9.91 -1.25 3.27
N VAL A 59 9.31 -0.13 3.61
CA VAL A 59 9.54 1.15 2.92
C VAL A 59 9.93 2.22 3.92
N ALA A 60 10.99 2.95 3.61
CA ALA A 60 11.40 4.16 4.33
C ALA A 60 11.73 5.25 3.32
N GLY A 61 11.10 6.41 3.41
CA GLY A 61 11.29 7.48 2.43
C GLY A 61 10.65 8.81 2.83
N ASP A 62 10.91 9.81 2.01
CA ASP A 62 10.19 11.10 2.03
C ASP A 62 9.10 11.04 0.96
N LEU A 63 7.91 10.64 1.37
CA LEU A 63 6.78 10.37 0.49
C LEU A 63 5.57 11.21 0.87
N CYS A 64 4.81 11.61 -0.13
CA CYS A 64 3.53 12.28 -0.01
C CYS A 64 2.41 11.26 0.12
N LEU A 65 1.45 11.52 0.99
CA LEU A 65 0.29 10.67 1.24
C LEU A 65 -0.95 11.19 0.53
N LEU A 66 -1.61 10.33 -0.25
CA LEU A 66 -3.03 10.44 -0.60
C LEU A 66 -3.79 9.44 0.27
N GLN A 67 -4.77 9.92 1.04
CA GLN A 67 -5.54 9.10 1.98
C GLN A 67 -7.03 9.19 1.69
N ASP A 68 -7.71 8.07 1.80
CA ASP A 68 -9.16 7.94 1.69
C ASP A 68 -9.62 6.74 2.52
N SER A 69 -10.89 6.39 2.49
CA SER A 69 -11.41 5.22 3.18
C SER A 69 -12.40 4.42 2.32
N PHE A 70 -12.58 3.16 2.69
CA PHE A 70 -13.59 2.27 2.12
C PHE A 70 -14.39 1.65 3.26
N VAL A 71 -15.73 1.71 3.16
CA VAL A 71 -16.63 1.04 4.12
C VAL A 71 -17.05 -0.30 3.53
N THR A 72 -16.68 -1.38 4.21
CA THR A 72 -16.99 -2.75 3.80
C THR A 72 -18.49 -3.06 3.93
N MET A 73 -18.94 -4.17 3.37
CA MET A 73 -20.35 -4.60 3.46
C MET A 73 -20.80 -4.87 4.90
N SER A 74 -19.90 -5.23 5.82
CA SER A 74 -20.20 -5.36 7.27
C SER A 74 -20.16 -4.05 8.04
N GLY A 75 -19.77 -2.93 7.37
CA GLY A 75 -19.68 -1.60 7.98
C GLY A 75 -18.33 -1.28 8.62
N ARG A 76 -17.30 -2.08 8.40
CA ARG A 76 -15.94 -1.81 8.85
C ARG A 76 -15.28 -0.78 7.92
N GLU A 77 -14.62 0.21 8.49
CA GLU A 77 -13.88 1.23 7.73
C GLU A 77 -12.42 0.80 7.55
N ILE A 78 -11.98 0.78 6.29
CA ILE A 78 -10.60 0.46 5.89
C ILE A 78 -9.91 1.75 5.50
N ASP A 79 -8.75 2.03 6.08
CA ASP A 79 -7.90 3.19 5.74
C ASP A 79 -7.13 2.88 4.44
N LEU A 80 -7.35 3.68 3.40
CA LEU A 80 -6.71 3.52 2.09
C LEU A 80 -5.64 4.59 1.93
N ARG A 81 -4.41 4.16 1.64
CA ARG A 81 -3.26 5.06 1.52
C ARG A 81 -2.47 4.79 0.26
N ILE A 82 -2.16 5.85 -0.49
CA ILE A 82 -1.22 5.82 -1.60
C ILE A 82 -0.06 6.76 -1.26
N TYR A 83 1.15 6.21 -1.25
CA TYR A 83 2.39 6.94 -1.00
C TYR A 83 3.17 7.10 -2.31
N VAL A 84 3.51 8.34 -2.63
CA VAL A 84 4.22 8.71 -3.86
C VAL A 84 5.21 9.85 -3.58
N GLU A 85 6.12 10.10 -4.52
CA GLU A 85 6.89 11.33 -4.52
C GLU A 85 5.96 12.55 -4.63
N ALA A 86 6.30 13.67 -3.98
CA ALA A 86 5.42 14.83 -3.82
C ALA A 86 4.88 15.39 -5.14
N GLU A 87 5.67 15.35 -6.20
CA GLU A 87 5.32 15.81 -7.56
C GLU A 87 4.26 14.95 -8.24
N ASN A 88 4.06 13.72 -7.77
CA ASN A 88 3.15 12.74 -8.38
C ASN A 88 1.79 12.64 -7.68
N ARG A 89 1.59 13.36 -6.57
CA ARG A 89 0.40 13.21 -5.73
C ARG A 89 -0.92 13.43 -6.48
N GLU A 90 -0.97 14.43 -7.35
CA GLU A 90 -2.19 14.79 -8.12
C GLU A 90 -2.53 13.80 -9.25
N GLN A 91 -1.70 12.79 -9.46
CA GLN A 91 -1.88 11.78 -10.51
C GLN A 91 -2.42 10.44 -9.96
N CYS A 92 -2.79 10.36 -8.67
CA CYS A 92 -3.12 9.12 -7.98
C CYS A 92 -4.62 8.87 -7.80
N ASP A 93 -5.48 9.85 -8.11
CA ASP A 93 -6.92 9.76 -7.85
C ASP A 93 -7.57 8.55 -8.55
N HIS A 94 -7.18 8.28 -9.80
CA HIS A 94 -7.69 7.13 -10.54
C HIS A 94 -7.30 5.79 -9.92
N ALA A 95 -6.09 5.67 -9.36
CA ALA A 95 -5.65 4.47 -8.66
C ALA A 95 -6.47 4.26 -7.37
N MET A 96 -6.74 5.33 -6.62
CA MET A 96 -7.60 5.26 -5.43
C MET A 96 -9.02 4.82 -5.77
N ASP A 97 -9.62 5.40 -6.81
CA ASP A 97 -10.95 4.99 -7.29
C ASP A 97 -10.97 3.55 -7.80
N SER A 98 -9.89 3.11 -8.48
CA SER A 98 -9.75 1.74 -8.96
C SER A 98 -9.68 0.75 -7.82
N LEU A 99 -8.94 1.06 -6.75
CA LEU A 99 -8.88 0.25 -5.53
C LEU A 99 -10.27 0.09 -4.90
N LYS A 100 -11.00 1.19 -4.71
CA LYS A 100 -12.36 1.14 -4.15
C LYS A 100 -13.32 0.31 -5.01
N ARG A 101 -13.21 0.41 -6.34
CA ARG A 101 -14.01 -0.43 -7.25
C ARG A 101 -13.64 -1.91 -7.14
N SER A 102 -12.36 -2.23 -7.02
CA SER A 102 -11.89 -3.61 -6.84
C SER A 102 -12.40 -4.21 -5.53
N MET A 103 -12.29 -3.47 -4.43
CA MET A 103 -12.83 -3.88 -3.12
C MET A 103 -14.34 -4.12 -3.18
N ARG A 104 -15.08 -3.21 -3.80
CA ARG A 104 -16.54 -3.34 -3.97
C ARG A 104 -16.90 -4.56 -4.82
N TRP A 105 -16.20 -4.77 -5.91
CA TRP A 105 -16.44 -5.89 -6.81
C TRP A 105 -16.19 -7.24 -6.14
N ASP A 106 -15.14 -7.35 -5.31
CA ASP A 106 -14.82 -8.56 -4.55
C ASP A 106 -15.92 -8.89 -3.54
N GLU A 107 -16.40 -7.88 -2.79
CA GLU A 107 -17.52 -8.05 -1.87
C GLU A 107 -18.80 -8.50 -2.59
N GLU A 108 -19.15 -7.88 -3.71
CA GLU A 108 -20.38 -8.18 -4.47
C GLU A 108 -20.33 -9.54 -5.18
N THR A 109 -19.14 -9.94 -5.62
CA THR A 109 -18.96 -11.16 -6.43
C THR A 109 -18.68 -12.39 -5.57
N TYR A 110 -17.82 -12.26 -4.57
CA TYR A 110 -17.35 -13.39 -3.76
C TYR A 110 -17.79 -13.31 -2.29
N GLY A 111 -18.38 -12.21 -1.86
CA GLY A 111 -18.73 -11.99 -0.46
C GLY A 111 -17.51 -11.92 0.44
N ARG A 112 -16.37 -11.42 -0.08
CA ARG A 112 -15.09 -11.30 0.63
C ARG A 112 -14.80 -9.87 0.97
N GLU A 113 -14.59 -9.59 2.25
CA GLU A 113 -14.11 -8.31 2.72
C GLU A 113 -12.58 -8.33 2.88
N TYR A 114 -11.96 -7.20 2.66
CA TYR A 114 -10.54 -7.02 2.99
C TYR A 114 -10.31 -7.25 4.49
N ASP A 115 -9.27 -7.97 4.85
CA ASP A 115 -9.07 -8.54 6.18
C ASP A 115 -8.17 -7.73 7.12
N LEU A 116 -7.43 -6.71 6.62
CA LEU A 116 -6.70 -5.74 7.43
C LEU A 116 -7.51 -4.44 7.62
N ASP A 117 -7.06 -3.55 8.49
CA ASP A 117 -7.69 -2.24 8.73
C ASP A 117 -7.09 -1.13 7.86
N ILE A 118 -6.02 -1.43 7.14
CA ILE A 118 -5.31 -0.51 6.26
C ILE A 118 -4.88 -1.22 4.97
N PHE A 119 -5.02 -0.53 3.83
CA PHE A 119 -4.45 -0.94 2.54
C PHE A 119 -3.52 0.15 2.03
N MET A 120 -2.28 -0.20 1.79
CA MET A 120 -1.26 0.74 1.34
C MET A 120 -0.73 0.38 -0.05
N ILE A 121 -0.58 1.41 -0.89
CA ILE A 121 0.15 1.37 -2.16
C ILE A 121 1.35 2.30 -2.03
N VAL A 122 2.52 1.85 -2.43
CA VAL A 122 3.71 2.70 -2.58
C VAL A 122 4.15 2.67 -4.04
N ALA A 123 4.13 3.82 -4.71
CA ALA A 123 4.61 3.96 -6.07
C ALA A 123 6.09 4.32 -6.09
N VAL A 124 6.89 3.52 -6.77
CA VAL A 124 8.33 3.72 -6.93
C VAL A 124 8.72 3.75 -8.40
N ASN A 125 9.73 4.56 -8.75
CA ASN A 125 10.17 4.74 -10.13
C ASN A 125 11.07 3.59 -10.61
N ASP A 126 11.91 3.06 -9.73
CA ASP A 126 12.89 2.01 -10.03
C ASP A 126 12.36 0.62 -9.62
N PHE A 127 11.31 0.16 -10.27
CA PHE A 127 10.71 -1.15 -10.05
C PHE A 127 10.67 -1.95 -11.35
N ASN A 128 11.22 -3.15 -11.32
CA ASN A 128 11.40 -3.97 -12.53
C ASN A 128 10.12 -4.66 -13.03
N MET A 129 9.07 -4.69 -12.20
CA MET A 129 7.76 -5.29 -12.50
C MET A 129 6.66 -4.23 -12.51
N GLY A 130 5.42 -4.63 -12.78
CA GLY A 130 4.26 -3.74 -12.67
C GLY A 130 3.94 -3.41 -11.20
N ALA A 131 3.80 -4.45 -10.39
CA ALA A 131 3.60 -4.32 -8.96
C ALA A 131 3.93 -5.62 -8.23
N MET A 132 3.72 -5.64 -6.90
CA MET A 132 3.89 -6.79 -6.03
C MET A 132 2.86 -6.74 -4.90
N GLU A 133 2.18 -7.87 -4.67
CA GLU A 133 1.08 -8.06 -3.71
C GLU A 133 1.53 -8.24 -2.25
N ASN A 134 2.53 -7.49 -1.78
CA ASN A 134 2.96 -7.53 -0.39
C ASN A 134 1.80 -7.20 0.55
N LYS A 135 1.46 -8.10 1.46
CA LYS A 135 0.25 -8.01 2.29
C LYS A 135 0.15 -6.69 3.07
N GLY A 136 -0.87 -5.90 2.76
CA GLY A 136 -1.10 -4.59 3.39
C GLY A 136 -0.20 -3.45 2.91
N LEU A 137 0.91 -3.75 2.21
CA LEU A 137 1.89 -2.78 1.70
C LEU A 137 2.31 -3.14 0.28
N ASN A 138 1.45 -2.88 -0.69
CA ASN A 138 1.67 -3.22 -2.10
C ASN A 138 2.65 -2.25 -2.75
N VAL A 139 3.71 -2.77 -3.40
CA VAL A 139 4.72 -1.95 -4.07
C VAL A 139 4.45 -1.93 -5.56
N PHE A 140 4.32 -0.74 -6.14
CA PHE A 140 3.95 -0.51 -7.53
C PHE A 140 5.03 0.24 -8.29
N ASN A 141 5.23 -0.12 -9.54
CA ASN A 141 5.87 0.77 -10.49
C ASN A 141 4.99 2.02 -10.67
N SER A 142 5.58 3.21 -10.64
CA SER A 142 4.84 4.48 -10.78
C SER A 142 3.94 4.51 -12.02
N SER A 143 4.34 3.88 -13.12
CA SER A 143 3.54 3.79 -14.36
C SER A 143 2.24 2.98 -14.22
N CYS A 144 2.07 2.26 -13.12
CA CYS A 144 0.86 1.49 -12.80
C CYS A 144 -0.03 2.15 -11.73
N VAL A 145 0.34 3.35 -11.28
CA VAL A 145 -0.41 4.17 -10.31
C VAL A 145 -0.75 5.53 -10.88
N LEU A 146 0.19 6.14 -11.61
CA LEU A 146 0.10 7.52 -12.06
C LEU A 146 -0.67 7.64 -13.37
N ALA A 147 -1.76 8.40 -13.34
CA ALA A 147 -2.53 8.75 -14.54
C ALA A 147 -3.09 10.17 -14.38
N GLN A 148 -2.54 11.12 -15.12
CA GLN A 148 -3.01 12.50 -15.13
C GLN A 148 -4.10 12.67 -16.17
N GLN A 149 -5.24 13.26 -15.79
CA GLN A 149 -6.42 13.36 -16.64
C GLN A 149 -6.16 14.06 -17.97
N ASP A 150 -5.33 15.09 -17.98
CA ASP A 150 -5.09 15.90 -19.17
C ASP A 150 -4.05 15.32 -20.14
N THR A 151 -3.24 14.35 -19.70
CA THR A 151 -2.09 13.86 -20.48
C THR A 151 -2.06 12.33 -20.65
N ALA A 152 -2.73 11.58 -19.77
CA ALA A 152 -2.76 10.13 -19.85
C ALA A 152 -3.74 9.66 -20.94
N THR A 153 -3.39 8.54 -21.58
CA THR A 153 -4.25 7.88 -22.56
C THR A 153 -5.26 6.96 -21.87
N ASP A 154 -6.35 6.62 -22.56
CA ASP A 154 -7.32 5.61 -22.06
C ASP A 154 -6.64 4.29 -21.69
N LEU A 155 -5.62 3.90 -22.46
CA LEU A 155 -4.84 2.70 -22.16
C LEU A 155 -4.05 2.80 -20.85
N ALA A 156 -3.55 4.01 -20.50
CA ALA A 156 -2.89 4.23 -19.22
C ALA A 156 -3.87 4.08 -18.05
N PHE A 157 -5.07 4.65 -18.15
CA PHE A 157 -6.13 4.48 -17.16
C PHE A 157 -6.55 3.02 -17.00
N GLN A 158 -6.76 2.29 -18.11
CA GLN A 158 -7.07 0.87 -18.09
C GLN A 158 -5.96 0.04 -17.43
N ARG A 159 -4.69 0.39 -17.69
CA ARG A 159 -3.54 -0.29 -17.09
C ARG A 159 -3.49 -0.09 -15.57
N VAL A 160 -3.69 1.14 -15.09
CA VAL A 160 -3.73 1.43 -13.65
C VAL A 160 -4.83 0.63 -12.99
N GLU A 161 -6.05 0.66 -13.52
CA GLU A 161 -7.18 -0.11 -12.97
C GLU A 161 -6.90 -1.63 -12.97
N ALA A 162 -6.37 -2.17 -14.07
CA ALA A 162 -6.08 -3.59 -14.19
C ALA A 162 -5.01 -4.06 -13.20
N VAL A 163 -3.92 -3.28 -13.01
CA VAL A 163 -2.85 -3.65 -12.08
C VAL A 163 -3.30 -3.48 -10.63
N VAL A 164 -4.01 -2.39 -10.29
CA VAL A 164 -4.56 -2.20 -8.94
C VAL A 164 -5.51 -3.34 -8.56
N ALA A 165 -6.39 -3.75 -9.49
CA ALA A 165 -7.28 -4.89 -9.26
C ALA A 165 -6.50 -6.20 -9.10
N HIS A 166 -5.47 -6.42 -9.92
CA HIS A 166 -4.63 -7.63 -9.87
C HIS A 166 -3.93 -7.80 -8.51
N GLU A 167 -3.33 -6.72 -8.00
CA GLU A 167 -2.60 -6.76 -6.73
C GLU A 167 -3.54 -6.81 -5.51
N TYR A 168 -4.79 -6.35 -5.66
CA TYR A 168 -5.79 -6.45 -4.61
C TYR A 168 -6.29 -7.89 -4.43
N PHE A 169 -6.46 -8.66 -5.51
CA PHE A 169 -6.93 -10.06 -5.49
C PHE A 169 -5.82 -11.08 -5.20
#